data_43efa0f49ff76d1dffaa55f498cd7401
#
_entry.id   43efa0f49ff76d1dffaa55f498cd7401
#
_cell.length_a   1.000
_cell.length_b   1.000
_cell.length_c   1.000
_cell.angle_alpha   90.00
_cell.angle_beta   90.00
_cell.angle_gamma   90.00
#
_symmetry.space_group_name_H-M   'P 1'
#
loop_
_entity.id
_entity.type
_entity.pdbx_description
1 polymer ?
#
loop_
_entity_poly.entity_id
_entity_poly.type
_entity_poly.pdbx_seq_one_letter_code
_entity_poly.pdbx_strand_id
1 'polypeptide(L)'
;LTAAELAEHVGLHLTTVRFHLDQLVAAGLVEASFHRSGSAGRPRKIYAPVQGSLAEVDVAGEADALRLLSSLLAGAFADSSGGATPTPLEAGRRWAVEHVPADPASTPARTPGQWLSKVGRMLDVLHEWGYTPEMSTSDGGRTARLVLKDCPFLALAVDNPAVVCGIHRGLIAGSMEQFGEPDTEIGLEPFVGPATCVAHVSTRTPFRDKTPGTATKEPA
;
A
#
# COMPACT_ATOMS: atom_id res chain seq x y z
N LEU A 1 -18.10 -14.16 16.24
CA LEU A 1 -18.75 -13.00 16.82
C LEU A 1 -20.05 -12.68 16.06
N THR A 2 -21.02 -12.04 16.71
CA THR A 2 -22.22 -11.49 16.07
C THR A 2 -21.94 -10.09 15.53
N ALA A 3 -22.79 -9.60 14.62
CA ALA A 3 -22.67 -8.23 14.11
C ALA A 3 -22.86 -7.16 15.22
N ALA A 4 -23.59 -7.45 16.27
CA ALA A 4 -23.78 -6.53 17.39
C ALA A 4 -22.53 -6.44 18.26
N GLU A 5 -21.92 -7.57 18.60
CA GLU A 5 -20.65 -7.63 19.34
C GLU A 5 -19.52 -6.94 18.57
N LEU A 6 -19.46 -7.13 17.24
CA LEU A 6 -18.51 -6.44 16.40
C LEU A 6 -18.76 -4.92 16.34
N ALA A 7 -20.03 -4.51 16.25
CA ALA A 7 -20.40 -3.10 16.24
C ALA A 7 -19.96 -2.37 17.52
N GLU A 8 -20.15 -3.01 18.66
CA GLU A 8 -19.68 -2.51 19.95
C GLU A 8 -18.15 -2.44 20.01
N HIS A 9 -17.47 -3.47 19.52
CA HIS A 9 -16.01 -3.55 19.55
C HIS A 9 -15.31 -2.51 18.66
N VAL A 10 -15.87 -2.27 17.45
CA VAL A 10 -15.28 -1.31 16.50
C VAL A 10 -15.86 0.11 16.60
N GLY A 11 -16.85 0.32 17.47
CA GLY A 11 -17.47 1.65 17.64
C GLY A 11 -18.29 2.14 16.45
N LEU A 12 -18.80 1.24 15.61
CA LEU A 12 -19.59 1.57 14.43
C LEU A 12 -21.07 1.19 14.63
N HIS A 13 -21.94 1.87 13.85
CA HIS A 13 -23.37 1.52 13.90
C HIS A 13 -23.61 0.13 13.32
N LEU A 14 -24.54 -0.62 13.94
CA LEU A 14 -24.85 -2.01 13.58
C LEU A 14 -25.18 -2.22 12.10
N THR A 15 -25.86 -1.27 11.46
CA THR A 15 -26.17 -1.32 10.01
C THR A 15 -24.91 -1.23 9.16
N THR A 16 -23.96 -0.38 9.52
CA THR A 16 -22.68 -0.24 8.84
C THR A 16 -21.87 -1.53 8.94
N VAL A 17 -21.80 -2.11 10.14
CA VAL A 17 -21.10 -3.39 10.36
C VAL A 17 -21.73 -4.51 9.55
N ARG A 18 -23.06 -4.61 9.51
CA ARG A 18 -23.76 -5.62 8.68
C ARG A 18 -23.44 -5.47 7.21
N PHE A 19 -23.45 -4.24 6.69
CA PHE A 19 -23.12 -3.97 5.29
C PHE A 19 -21.71 -4.48 4.94
N HIS A 20 -20.70 -4.16 5.77
CA HIS A 20 -19.34 -4.65 5.54
C HIS A 20 -19.21 -6.15 5.72
N LEU A 21 -19.89 -6.75 6.71
CA LEU A 21 -19.87 -8.19 6.89
C LEU A 21 -20.50 -8.94 5.70
N ASP A 22 -21.58 -8.41 5.12
CA ASP A 22 -22.19 -9.02 3.93
C ASP A 22 -21.27 -8.93 2.71
N GLN A 23 -20.48 -7.85 2.58
CA GLN A 23 -19.44 -7.74 1.54
C GLN A 23 -18.29 -8.72 1.76
N LEU A 24 -17.81 -8.86 3.01
CA LEU A 24 -16.75 -9.82 3.35
C LEU A 24 -17.21 -11.27 3.12
N VAL A 25 -18.47 -11.58 3.42
CA VAL A 25 -19.06 -12.90 3.10
C VAL A 25 -19.13 -13.12 1.60
N ALA A 26 -19.55 -12.11 0.83
CA ALA A 26 -19.60 -12.19 -0.63
C ALA A 26 -18.21 -12.36 -1.25
N ALA A 27 -17.18 -11.78 -0.64
CA ALA A 27 -15.78 -11.93 -1.04
C ALA A 27 -15.14 -13.26 -0.56
N GLY A 28 -15.86 -14.09 0.20
CA GLY A 28 -15.34 -15.36 0.73
C GLY A 28 -14.30 -15.22 1.85
N LEU A 29 -14.16 -14.04 2.44
CA LEU A 29 -13.21 -13.76 3.53
C LEU A 29 -13.79 -14.09 4.91
N VAL A 30 -15.12 -14.06 5.02
CA VAL A 30 -15.86 -14.35 6.23
C VAL A 30 -16.99 -15.34 5.91
N GLU A 31 -17.15 -16.33 6.75
CA GLU A 31 -18.32 -17.21 6.69
C GLU A 31 -19.36 -16.80 7.71
N ALA A 32 -20.64 -16.97 7.35
CA ALA A 32 -21.76 -16.71 8.21
C ALA A 32 -22.49 -18.02 8.55
N SER A 33 -22.55 -18.35 9.82
CA SER A 33 -23.24 -19.52 10.34
C SER A 33 -24.38 -19.13 11.29
N PHE A 34 -25.39 -20.01 11.43
CA PHE A 34 -26.48 -19.80 12.36
C PHE A 34 -26.31 -20.73 13.56
N HIS A 35 -26.12 -20.16 14.74
CA HIS A 35 -25.97 -20.90 15.96
C HIS A 35 -27.31 -20.88 16.79
N ARG A 36 -27.81 -22.06 17.14
CA ARG A 36 -28.93 -22.20 18.08
C ARG A 36 -28.38 -22.45 19.49
N SER A 37 -28.52 -21.48 20.38
CA SER A 37 -28.38 -21.74 21.81
C SER A 37 -29.64 -22.47 22.28
N GLY A 38 -29.52 -23.64 22.88
CA GLY A 38 -30.59 -24.59 23.20
C GLY A 38 -31.86 -24.09 23.95
N SER A 39 -32.15 -22.80 23.98
CA SER A 39 -33.36 -22.16 24.45
C SER A 39 -34.20 -21.63 23.29
N ALA A 40 -35.54 -21.54 23.50
CA ALA A 40 -36.48 -21.01 22.52
C ALA A 40 -36.13 -19.57 22.15
N GLY A 41 -35.50 -19.36 20.99
CA GLY A 41 -35.13 -18.06 20.47
C GLY A 41 -34.72 -18.14 18.99
N ARG A 42 -34.70 -16.97 18.29
CA ARG A 42 -34.25 -16.89 16.92
C ARG A 42 -32.75 -17.23 16.84
N PRO A 43 -32.32 -18.09 15.90
CA PRO A 43 -30.90 -18.42 15.71
C PRO A 43 -30.05 -17.15 15.55
N ARG A 44 -28.90 -17.09 16.22
CA ARG A 44 -27.94 -15.98 16.09
C ARG A 44 -27.07 -16.21 14.89
N LYS A 45 -26.95 -15.21 14.01
CA LYS A 45 -26.00 -15.22 12.90
C LYS A 45 -24.61 -14.86 13.47
N ILE A 46 -23.68 -15.79 13.36
CA ILE A 46 -22.29 -15.66 13.80
C ILE A 46 -21.41 -15.54 12.55
N TYR A 47 -20.45 -14.67 12.62
CA TYR A 47 -19.45 -14.45 11.60
C TYR A 47 -18.10 -14.92 12.10
N ALA A 48 -17.38 -15.67 11.27
CA ALA A 48 -16.03 -16.14 11.51
C ALA A 48 -15.18 -15.92 10.25
N PRO A 49 -13.88 -15.62 10.40
CA PRO A 49 -12.99 -15.65 9.23
C PRO A 49 -13.00 -17.05 8.62
N VAL A 50 -12.96 -17.14 7.30
CA VAL A 50 -12.78 -18.42 6.61
C VAL A 50 -11.41 -18.95 7.00
N GLN A 51 -11.36 -20.16 7.59
CA GLN A 51 -10.07 -20.77 7.96
C GLN A 51 -9.22 -20.96 6.72
N GLY A 52 -8.01 -20.44 6.77
CA GLY A 52 -7.07 -20.46 5.65
C GLY A 52 -6.98 -19.16 4.87
N SER A 53 -8.04 -18.34 4.81
CA SER A 53 -8.02 -17.15 3.94
C SER A 53 -7.08 -16.03 4.40
N LEU A 54 -6.87 -15.85 5.72
CA LEU A 54 -5.95 -14.84 6.25
C LEU A 54 -4.59 -15.43 6.63
N ALA A 55 -4.54 -16.68 7.13
CA ALA A 55 -3.28 -17.35 7.45
C ALA A 55 -2.54 -17.85 6.20
N GLU A 56 -3.28 -18.29 5.15
CA GLU A 56 -2.67 -18.65 3.85
C GLU A 56 -2.26 -17.42 3.05
N VAL A 57 -2.98 -16.30 3.17
CA VAL A 57 -2.58 -15.02 2.57
C VAL A 57 -1.28 -14.51 3.19
N ASP A 58 -1.10 -14.67 4.52
CA ASP A 58 0.12 -14.25 5.20
C ASP A 58 1.33 -15.11 4.79
N VAL A 59 1.18 -16.43 4.74
CA VAL A 59 2.24 -17.35 4.31
C VAL A 59 2.51 -17.25 2.80
N ALA A 60 1.49 -17.06 1.96
CA ALA A 60 1.65 -16.86 0.53
C ALA A 60 2.30 -15.51 0.25
N GLY A 61 1.88 -14.44 0.94
CA GLY A 61 2.46 -13.10 0.81
C GLY A 61 3.93 -13.07 1.22
N GLU A 62 4.32 -13.73 2.31
CA GLU A 62 5.71 -13.85 2.74
C GLU A 62 6.55 -14.66 1.72
N ALA A 63 6.03 -15.78 1.21
CA ALA A 63 6.71 -16.57 0.19
C ALA A 63 6.88 -15.81 -1.13
N ASP A 64 5.88 -15.05 -1.55
CA ASP A 64 5.93 -14.23 -2.76
C ASP A 64 6.87 -13.04 -2.57
N ALA A 65 6.87 -12.40 -1.41
CA ALA A 65 7.80 -11.35 -1.05
C ALA A 65 9.26 -11.86 -1.04
N LEU A 66 9.51 -13.05 -0.49
CA LEU A 66 10.85 -13.67 -0.50
C LEU A 66 11.30 -14.07 -1.92
N ARG A 67 10.39 -14.58 -2.77
CA ARG A 67 10.68 -14.83 -4.19
C ARG A 67 11.07 -13.54 -4.92
N LEU A 68 10.32 -12.49 -4.68
CA LEU A 68 10.57 -11.18 -5.24
C LEU A 68 11.95 -10.65 -4.83
N LEU A 69 12.27 -10.67 -3.54
CA LEU A 69 13.58 -10.26 -3.04
C LEU A 69 14.71 -11.13 -3.62
N SER A 70 14.47 -12.43 -3.73
CA SER A 70 15.44 -13.36 -4.34
C SER A 70 15.67 -13.05 -5.82
N SER A 71 14.63 -12.73 -6.58
CA SER A 71 14.74 -12.36 -8.00
C SER A 71 15.48 -11.03 -8.18
N LEU A 72 15.21 -10.05 -7.32
CA LEU A 72 15.91 -8.77 -7.27
C LEU A 72 17.42 -8.95 -7.02
N LEU A 73 17.76 -9.75 -6.01
CA LEU A 73 19.16 -10.05 -5.68
C LEU A 73 19.85 -10.81 -6.81
N ALA A 74 19.19 -11.83 -7.37
CA ALA A 74 19.72 -12.59 -8.49
C ALA A 74 19.96 -11.70 -9.72
N GLY A 75 19.05 -10.80 -10.05
CA GLY A 75 19.22 -9.82 -11.11
C GLY A 75 20.38 -8.86 -10.86
N ALA A 76 20.50 -8.34 -9.63
CA ALA A 76 21.59 -7.46 -9.23
C ALA A 76 22.97 -8.16 -9.33
N PHE A 77 23.06 -9.45 -8.99
CA PHE A 77 24.29 -10.25 -9.14
C PHE A 77 24.60 -10.58 -10.60
N ALA A 78 23.60 -10.88 -11.42
CA ALA A 78 23.79 -11.14 -12.86
C ALA A 78 24.37 -9.92 -13.57
N ASP A 79 23.89 -8.71 -13.25
CA ASP A 79 24.36 -7.47 -13.80
C ASP A 79 25.77 -7.09 -13.36
N SER A 80 26.22 -7.58 -12.21
CA SER A 80 27.59 -7.37 -11.68
C SER A 80 28.68 -7.95 -12.58
N SER A 81 28.33 -8.82 -13.51
CA SER A 81 29.27 -9.42 -14.48
C SER A 81 29.92 -8.37 -15.40
N GLY A 82 29.39 -7.13 -15.44
CA GLY A 82 29.87 -6.00 -16.24
C GLY A 82 30.70 -4.94 -15.48
N GLY A 83 31.01 -5.13 -14.18
CA GLY A 83 32.03 -4.31 -13.50
C GLY A 83 31.58 -3.47 -12.29
N ALA A 84 30.30 -3.17 -12.06
CA ALA A 84 29.84 -2.47 -10.86
C ALA A 84 28.55 -3.11 -10.31
N THR A 85 28.59 -3.50 -9.06
CA THR A 85 27.38 -4.01 -8.37
C THR A 85 26.43 -2.83 -8.14
N PRO A 86 25.16 -2.90 -8.59
CA PRO A 86 24.21 -1.84 -8.35
C PRO A 86 23.95 -1.65 -6.84
N THR A 87 23.70 -0.44 -6.43
CA THR A 87 23.26 -0.17 -5.06
C THR A 87 21.88 -0.81 -4.83
N PRO A 88 21.52 -1.10 -3.56
CA PRO A 88 20.19 -1.62 -3.24
C PRO A 88 19.04 -0.74 -3.78
N LEU A 89 19.20 0.58 -3.75
CA LEU A 89 18.24 1.52 -4.31
C LEU A 89 18.12 1.37 -5.84
N GLU A 90 19.25 1.27 -6.54
CA GLU A 90 19.25 1.09 -7.99
C GLU A 90 18.65 -0.26 -8.39
N ALA A 91 18.94 -1.32 -7.64
CA ALA A 91 18.36 -2.65 -7.87
C ALA A 91 16.83 -2.61 -7.73
N GLY A 92 16.31 -2.02 -6.66
CA GLY A 92 14.87 -1.87 -6.47
C GLY A 92 14.21 -1.00 -7.53
N ARG A 93 14.84 0.14 -7.90
CA ARG A 93 14.33 1.03 -8.96
C ARG A 93 14.26 0.34 -10.31
N ARG A 94 15.32 -0.36 -10.70
CA ARG A 94 15.37 -1.10 -11.97
C ARG A 94 14.28 -2.15 -12.04
N TRP A 95 14.13 -2.93 -10.98
CA TRP A 95 13.09 -3.94 -10.92
C TRP A 95 11.69 -3.33 -11.12
N ALA A 96 11.39 -2.20 -10.45
CA ALA A 96 10.11 -1.53 -10.61
C ALA A 96 9.90 -1.05 -12.06
N VAL A 97 10.94 -0.49 -12.70
CA VAL A 97 10.88 -0.06 -14.11
C VAL A 97 10.60 -1.22 -15.06
N GLU A 98 11.10 -2.42 -14.75
CA GLU A 98 10.89 -3.61 -15.58
C GLU A 98 9.54 -4.30 -15.35
N HIS A 99 8.97 -4.22 -14.15
CA HIS A 99 7.81 -5.02 -13.76
C HIS A 99 6.53 -4.20 -13.53
N VAL A 100 6.65 -2.92 -13.16
CA VAL A 100 5.49 -2.05 -12.98
C VAL A 100 5.07 -1.50 -14.34
N PRO A 101 3.80 -1.69 -14.75
CA PRO A 101 3.33 -1.21 -16.04
C PRO A 101 3.47 0.31 -16.16
N ALA A 102 4.21 0.76 -17.17
CA ALA A 102 4.33 2.18 -17.48
C ALA A 102 3.00 2.75 -17.97
N ASP A 103 2.76 4.02 -17.65
CA ASP A 103 1.70 4.80 -18.25
C ASP A 103 2.30 5.80 -19.26
N PRO A 104 2.39 5.43 -20.54
CA PRO A 104 3.07 6.25 -21.55
C PRO A 104 2.45 7.63 -21.77
N ALA A 105 1.18 7.78 -21.42
CA ALA A 105 0.47 9.05 -21.49
C ALA A 105 0.61 9.89 -20.20
N SER A 106 1.24 9.36 -19.19
CA SER A 106 1.36 10.02 -17.90
C SER A 106 2.38 11.15 -17.96
N THR A 107 1.94 12.32 -17.54
CA THR A 107 2.80 13.51 -17.38
C THR A 107 2.90 13.88 -15.91
N PRO A 108 3.91 14.62 -15.47
CA PRO A 108 4.02 15.06 -14.08
C PRO A 108 2.73 15.73 -13.58
N ALA A 109 2.30 15.36 -12.40
CA ALA A 109 1.06 15.84 -11.80
C ALA A 109 1.11 17.37 -11.61
N ARG A 110 0.03 18.05 -11.99
CA ARG A 110 -0.13 19.50 -11.86
C ARG A 110 -1.16 19.89 -10.81
N THR A 111 -1.80 18.92 -10.18
CA THR A 111 -2.78 19.12 -9.11
C THR A 111 -2.58 18.08 -8.01
N PRO A 112 -2.98 18.37 -6.76
CA PRO A 112 -2.94 17.40 -5.67
C PRO A 112 -3.68 16.10 -6.00
N GLY A 113 -4.84 16.19 -6.65
CA GLY A 113 -5.63 15.01 -7.02
C GLY A 113 -4.92 14.10 -8.02
N GLN A 114 -4.26 14.66 -9.03
CA GLN A 114 -3.46 13.88 -9.98
C GLN A 114 -2.27 13.19 -9.28
N TRP A 115 -1.58 13.92 -8.41
CA TRP A 115 -0.49 13.39 -7.63
C TRP A 115 -0.93 12.24 -6.73
N LEU A 116 -1.98 12.45 -5.94
CA LEU A 116 -2.48 11.43 -5.01
C LEU A 116 -3.03 10.20 -5.73
N SER A 117 -3.58 10.35 -6.93
CA SER A 117 -3.98 9.20 -7.76
C SER A 117 -2.79 8.32 -8.14
N LYS A 118 -1.63 8.90 -8.45
CA LYS A 118 -0.40 8.17 -8.76
C LYS A 118 0.21 7.53 -7.51
N VAL A 119 0.19 8.25 -6.38
CA VAL A 119 0.56 7.65 -5.09
C VAL A 119 -0.34 6.47 -4.76
N GLY A 120 -1.64 6.55 -5.02
CA GLY A 120 -2.58 5.44 -4.85
C GLY A 120 -2.17 4.20 -5.66
N ARG A 121 -1.82 4.37 -6.93
CA ARG A 121 -1.31 3.26 -7.77
C ARG A 121 -0.01 2.67 -7.22
N MET A 122 0.87 3.48 -6.67
CA MET A 122 2.09 3.00 -6.01
C MET A 122 1.75 2.22 -4.72
N LEU A 123 0.70 2.63 -3.99
CA LEU A 123 0.21 1.84 -2.85
C LEU A 123 -0.32 0.47 -3.27
N ASP A 124 -0.96 0.36 -4.45
CA ASP A 124 -1.41 -0.93 -4.99
C ASP A 124 -0.21 -1.87 -5.21
N VAL A 125 0.90 -1.35 -5.74
CA VAL A 125 2.15 -2.13 -5.86
C VAL A 125 2.68 -2.58 -4.50
N LEU A 126 2.63 -1.72 -3.47
CA LEU A 126 3.06 -2.10 -2.12
C LEU A 126 2.12 -3.16 -1.50
N HIS A 127 0.82 -3.10 -1.78
CA HIS A 127 -0.13 -4.14 -1.35
C HIS A 127 0.18 -5.49 -1.98
N GLU A 128 0.53 -5.54 -3.27
CA GLU A 128 0.94 -6.78 -3.95
C GLU A 128 2.19 -7.40 -3.29
N TRP A 129 2.97 -6.60 -2.60
CA TRP A 129 4.17 -7.03 -1.85
C TRP A 129 3.89 -7.41 -0.40
N GLY A 130 2.64 -7.37 0.02
CA GLY A 130 2.21 -7.76 1.36
C GLY A 130 2.24 -6.63 2.40
N TYR A 131 2.49 -5.38 2.01
CA TYR A 131 2.36 -4.25 2.92
C TYR A 131 0.91 -3.85 3.15
N THR A 132 0.61 -3.34 4.33
CA THR A 132 -0.67 -2.68 4.67
C THR A 132 -0.42 -1.20 4.94
N PRO A 133 -0.26 -0.35 3.88
CA PRO A 133 0.09 1.04 4.06
C PRO A 133 -1.13 1.88 4.49
N GLU A 134 -0.92 2.75 5.47
CA GLU A 134 -1.85 3.84 5.82
C GLU A 134 -1.29 5.16 5.28
N MET A 135 -2.11 5.94 4.58
CA MET A 135 -1.67 7.19 3.96
C MET A 135 -2.29 8.40 4.64
N SER A 136 -1.47 9.41 4.87
CA SER A 136 -1.88 10.78 5.20
C SER A 136 -1.12 11.76 4.30
N THR A 137 -1.62 13.00 4.20
CA THR A 137 -1.03 14.01 3.33
C THR A 137 -0.71 15.29 4.07
N SER A 138 0.32 16.00 3.61
CA SER A 138 0.73 17.31 4.09
C SER A 138 1.12 18.22 2.92
N ASP A 139 1.53 19.44 3.21
CA ASP A 139 2.02 20.43 2.24
C ASP A 139 1.05 20.67 1.07
N GLY A 140 -0.24 20.84 1.39
CA GLY A 140 -1.25 21.02 0.35
C GLY A 140 -1.43 19.82 -0.57
N GLY A 141 -1.13 18.61 -0.08
CA GLY A 141 -1.22 17.36 -0.82
C GLY A 141 0.03 17.05 -1.66
N ARG A 142 1.14 17.77 -1.47
CA ARG A 142 2.41 17.52 -2.18
C ARG A 142 3.22 16.38 -1.57
N THR A 143 3.05 16.15 -0.29
CA THR A 143 3.72 15.08 0.46
C THR A 143 2.69 14.06 0.91
N ALA A 144 2.90 12.81 0.54
CA ALA A 144 2.22 11.66 1.09
C ALA A 144 3.11 11.02 2.16
N ARG A 145 2.59 10.88 3.37
CA ARG A 145 3.21 10.14 4.46
C ARG A 145 2.54 8.77 4.54
N LEU A 146 3.33 7.73 4.40
CA LEU A 146 2.89 6.34 4.39
C LEU A 146 3.40 5.64 5.64
N VAL A 147 2.50 5.10 6.43
CA VAL A 147 2.84 4.21 7.54
C VAL A 147 2.77 2.79 6.99
N LEU A 148 3.91 2.16 6.83
CA LEU A 148 4.07 0.81 6.32
C LEU A 148 4.12 -0.15 7.50
N LYS A 149 3.05 -0.88 7.72
CA LYS A 149 2.94 -1.93 8.74
C LYS A 149 3.23 -3.29 8.13
N ASP A 150 3.53 -4.24 9.00
CA ASP A 150 3.65 -5.66 8.66
C ASP A 150 4.68 -5.92 7.54
N CYS A 151 5.89 -5.33 7.71
CA CYS A 151 6.97 -5.49 6.74
C CYS A 151 7.23 -7.00 6.46
N PRO A 152 6.98 -7.50 5.24
CA PRO A 152 7.14 -8.93 4.92
C PRO A 152 8.59 -9.39 4.96
N PHE A 153 9.53 -8.45 5.02
CA PHE A 153 10.97 -8.69 5.09
C PHE A 153 11.58 -8.35 6.45
N LEU A 154 10.76 -8.24 7.50
CA LEU A 154 11.19 -7.69 8.79
C LEU A 154 12.44 -8.38 9.33
N ALA A 155 12.48 -9.71 9.35
CA ALA A 155 13.63 -10.46 9.84
C ALA A 155 14.92 -10.11 9.08
N LEU A 156 14.87 -10.05 7.75
CA LEU A 156 16.01 -9.67 6.92
C LEU A 156 16.35 -8.18 7.04
N ALA A 157 15.35 -7.33 7.23
CA ALA A 157 15.53 -5.90 7.36
C ALA A 157 16.19 -5.51 8.69
N VAL A 158 15.94 -6.26 9.75
CA VAL A 158 16.61 -6.05 11.06
C VAL A 158 18.10 -6.33 10.94
N ASP A 159 18.47 -7.41 10.27
CA ASP A 159 19.88 -7.79 10.10
C ASP A 159 20.60 -6.95 9.03
N ASN A 160 19.88 -6.53 7.98
CA ASN A 160 20.45 -5.83 6.83
C ASN A 160 19.61 -4.62 6.39
N PRO A 161 19.40 -3.61 7.25
CA PRO A 161 18.48 -2.51 6.95
C PRO A 161 18.92 -1.70 5.72
N ALA A 162 20.21 -1.48 5.53
CA ALA A 162 20.72 -0.72 4.38
C ALA A 162 20.37 -1.38 3.04
N VAL A 163 20.34 -2.70 2.99
CA VAL A 163 20.00 -3.46 1.78
C VAL A 163 18.48 -3.47 1.58
N VAL A 164 17.74 -4.00 2.54
CA VAL A 164 16.29 -4.19 2.40
C VAL A 164 15.55 -2.85 2.26
N CYS A 165 15.84 -1.88 3.13
CA CYS A 165 15.21 -0.57 3.07
C CYS A 165 15.67 0.24 1.84
N GLY A 166 16.92 0.01 1.37
CA GLY A 166 17.41 0.57 0.11
C GLY A 166 16.61 0.07 -1.09
N ILE A 167 16.35 -1.23 -1.17
CA ILE A 167 15.50 -1.84 -2.19
C ILE A 167 14.09 -1.24 -2.15
N HIS A 168 13.47 -1.12 -0.98
CA HIS A 168 12.13 -0.54 -0.85
C HIS A 168 12.06 0.91 -1.35
N ARG A 169 13.04 1.72 -1.00
CA ARG A 169 13.14 3.08 -1.54
C ARG A 169 13.25 3.09 -3.07
N GLY A 170 14.05 2.18 -3.60
CA GLY A 170 14.20 2.01 -5.04
C GLY A 170 12.90 1.62 -5.74
N LEU A 171 12.16 0.70 -5.15
CA LEU A 171 10.86 0.25 -5.67
C LEU A 171 9.83 1.38 -5.71
N ILE A 172 9.70 2.13 -4.63
CA ILE A 172 8.80 3.30 -4.59
C ILE A 172 9.24 4.31 -5.67
N ALA A 173 10.55 4.59 -5.79
CA ALA A 173 11.08 5.52 -6.77
C ALA A 173 10.78 5.07 -8.21
N GLY A 174 11.08 3.81 -8.54
CA GLY A 174 10.84 3.26 -9.86
C GLY A 174 9.36 3.19 -10.22
N SER A 175 8.50 2.84 -9.26
CA SER A 175 7.05 2.85 -9.47
C SER A 175 6.53 4.25 -9.80
N MET A 176 6.95 5.27 -9.04
CA MET A 176 6.57 6.66 -9.31
C MET A 176 7.09 7.15 -10.66
N GLU A 177 8.29 6.73 -11.07
CA GLU A 177 8.84 7.00 -12.39
C GLU A 177 7.96 6.40 -13.51
N GLN A 178 7.52 5.15 -13.37
CA GLN A 178 6.60 4.49 -14.30
C GLN A 178 5.25 5.22 -14.39
N PHE A 179 4.82 5.87 -13.31
CA PHE A 179 3.62 6.70 -13.28
C PHE A 179 3.86 8.15 -13.72
N GLY A 180 5.03 8.46 -14.32
CA GLY A 180 5.34 9.76 -14.87
C GLY A 180 5.74 10.82 -13.83
N GLU A 181 6.31 10.38 -12.71
CA GLU A 181 6.81 11.26 -11.63
C GLU A 181 8.30 11.00 -11.35
N PRO A 182 9.20 11.25 -12.32
CA PRO A 182 10.63 10.94 -12.16
C PRO A 182 11.31 11.78 -11.07
N ASP A 183 10.77 12.97 -10.75
CA ASP A 183 11.33 13.91 -9.77
C ASP A 183 10.75 13.71 -8.35
N THR A 184 10.27 12.49 -8.05
CA THR A 184 9.76 12.17 -6.72
C THR A 184 10.90 12.05 -5.71
N GLU A 185 10.76 12.74 -4.58
CA GLU A 185 11.64 12.54 -3.41
C GLU A 185 11.05 11.50 -2.47
N ILE A 186 11.91 10.55 -2.05
CA ILE A 186 11.50 9.47 -1.15
C ILE A 186 12.41 9.44 0.06
N GLY A 187 11.83 9.76 1.22
CA GLY A 187 12.38 9.47 2.53
C GLY A 187 11.84 8.15 3.06
N LEU A 188 12.64 7.36 3.73
CA LEU A 188 12.20 6.17 4.46
C LEU A 188 12.84 6.17 5.84
N GLU A 189 12.01 6.14 6.87
CA GLU A 189 12.38 6.01 8.26
C GLU A 189 12.05 4.59 8.71
N PRO A 190 13.06 3.71 8.81
CA PRO A 190 12.82 2.34 9.22
C PRO A 190 12.61 2.24 10.74
N PHE A 191 11.82 1.25 11.15
CA PHE A 191 11.65 0.84 12.55
C PHE A 191 11.19 1.96 13.50
N VAL A 192 10.27 2.82 13.04
CA VAL A 192 9.62 3.83 13.90
C VAL A 192 8.72 3.21 14.97
N GLY A 193 8.41 1.91 14.83
CA GLY A 193 7.67 1.08 15.77
C GLY A 193 7.90 -0.41 15.46
N PRO A 194 7.31 -1.32 16.25
CA PRO A 194 7.37 -2.76 15.96
C PRO A 194 6.86 -3.04 14.54
N ALA A 195 7.68 -3.65 13.70
CA ALA A 195 7.38 -3.97 12.30
C ALA A 195 6.83 -2.80 11.47
N THR A 196 7.13 -1.55 11.85
CA THR A 196 6.56 -0.35 11.25
C THR A 196 7.63 0.58 10.73
N CYS A 197 7.50 1.00 9.47
CA CYS A 197 8.33 2.01 8.83
C CYS A 197 7.47 3.20 8.38
N VAL A 198 8.07 4.36 8.17
CA VAL A 198 7.39 5.52 7.58
C VAL A 198 8.11 5.92 6.31
N ALA A 199 7.36 6.00 5.21
CA ALA A 199 7.85 6.58 3.98
C ALA A 199 7.22 7.95 3.73
N HIS A 200 8.03 8.89 3.27
CA HIS A 200 7.61 10.20 2.79
C HIS A 200 7.84 10.26 1.29
N VAL A 201 6.78 10.46 0.55
CA VAL A 201 6.79 10.52 -0.91
C VAL A 201 6.33 11.91 -1.32
N SER A 202 7.23 12.72 -1.87
CA SER A 202 6.97 14.13 -2.15
C SER A 202 7.25 14.46 -3.61
N THR A 203 6.42 15.32 -4.20
CA THR A 203 6.68 15.85 -5.55
C THR A 203 7.41 17.18 -5.48
N ARG A 204 8.45 17.33 -6.31
CA ARG A 204 9.10 18.61 -6.56
C ARG A 204 8.35 19.46 -7.58
N THR A 205 7.50 18.83 -8.39
CA THR A 205 6.72 19.53 -9.42
C THR A 205 5.71 20.47 -8.76
N PRO A 206 5.72 21.76 -9.05
CA PRO A 206 4.76 22.70 -8.51
C PRO A 206 3.36 22.42 -9.06
N PHE A 207 2.37 22.41 -8.18
CA PHE A 207 0.98 22.38 -8.62
C PHE A 207 0.57 23.74 -9.21
N ARG A 208 -0.33 23.70 -10.18
CA ARG A 208 -0.91 24.93 -10.72
C ARG A 208 -1.75 25.60 -9.64
N ASP A 209 -1.53 26.90 -9.44
CA ASP A 209 -2.41 27.70 -8.60
C ASP A 209 -3.83 27.62 -9.15
N LYS A 210 -4.81 27.43 -8.28
CA LYS A 210 -6.21 27.67 -8.65
C LYS A 210 -6.31 29.15 -8.98
N THR A 211 -6.29 29.50 -10.25
CA THR A 211 -6.73 30.86 -10.69
C THR A 211 -8.13 31.05 -10.15
N PRO A 212 -8.39 32.04 -9.28
CA PRO A 212 -9.76 32.34 -8.86
C PRO A 212 -10.55 32.69 -10.12
N GLY A 213 -11.56 31.87 -10.42
CA GLY A 213 -12.42 32.10 -11.57
C GLY A 213 -12.90 33.52 -11.54
N THR A 214 -12.50 34.34 -12.50
CA THR A 214 -13.06 35.64 -12.78
C THR A 214 -14.54 35.42 -13.08
N ALA A 215 -15.40 35.65 -12.08
CA ALA A 215 -16.82 35.73 -12.29
C ALA A 215 -17.02 36.96 -13.16
N THR A 216 -17.17 36.76 -14.45
CA THR A 216 -17.63 37.80 -15.39
C THR A 216 -19.05 38.13 -14.99
N LYS A 217 -19.19 39.19 -14.22
CA LYS A 217 -20.49 39.81 -13.94
C LYS A 217 -20.93 40.50 -15.22
N GLU A 218 -21.85 39.87 -15.93
CA GLU A 218 -22.54 40.46 -17.09
C GLU A 218 -23.32 41.66 -16.61
N PRO A 219 -23.16 42.85 -17.19
CA PRO A 219 -23.98 44.01 -16.84
C PRO A 219 -25.37 43.90 -17.47
N ALA A 220 -26.39 44.20 -16.68
CA ALA A 220 -27.80 44.27 -17.09
C ALA A 220 -28.08 45.42 -18.04
#